data_d1848f1fe60a5f014bec78bcb922ab3a
#
_entry.id   d1848f1fe60a5f014bec78bcb922ab3a
#
_cell.length_a   1.000
_cell.length_b   1.000
_cell.length_c   1.000
_cell.angle_alpha   90.00
_cell.angle_beta   90.00
_cell.angle_gamma   90.00
#
_symmetry.space_group_name_H-M   'P 1'
#
loop_
_entity.id
_entity.type
_entity.pdbx_description
1 polymer ?
#
loop_
_entity_poly.entity_id
_entity_poly.type
_entity_poly.pdbx_seq_one_letter_code
_entity_poly.pdbx_strand_id
1 'polypeptide(L)'
;MGLKGILQKAFMGASTEESNENKEKMRQIFNRQVENGNSYTLMYCYAESYTNAILVEITKHANFIVGYKEGEVVVIPVDADLTDIGDSYIFNKANNSQIKYSAFTSCFVGNDEISFNFIPMEYRPAINRGSEYKVAIIQSHKEVTDMQKFFKAGF
;
A
#
# COMPACT_ATOMS: atom_id res chain seq x y z
N MET A 1 17.88 7.92 15.63
CA MET A 1 18.48 8.03 14.29
C MET A 1 19.57 9.10 14.31
N GLY A 2 20.75 8.80 13.78
CA GLY A 2 21.84 9.77 13.73
C GLY A 2 21.61 10.85 12.67
N LEU A 3 22.47 11.88 12.70
CA LEU A 3 22.43 12.99 11.74
C LEU A 3 22.43 12.51 10.28
N LYS A 4 23.21 11.48 9.97
CA LYS A 4 23.26 10.89 8.64
C LYS A 4 21.90 10.38 8.17
N GLY A 5 21.15 9.70 9.05
CA GLY A 5 19.81 9.21 8.74
C GLY A 5 18.82 10.34 8.49
N ILE A 6 18.90 11.41 9.27
CA ILE A 6 18.05 12.58 9.11
C ILE A 6 18.32 13.25 7.75
N LEU A 7 19.59 13.42 7.40
CA LEU A 7 19.98 14.00 6.12
C LEU A 7 19.54 13.12 4.95
N GLN A 8 19.68 11.80 5.08
CA GLN A 8 19.23 10.87 4.06
C GLN A 8 17.74 10.97 3.83
N LYS A 9 16.93 11.03 4.89
CA LYS A 9 15.48 11.18 4.79
C LYS A 9 15.11 12.50 4.10
N ALA A 10 15.80 13.59 4.42
CA ALA A 10 15.52 14.91 3.87
C ALA A 10 15.86 15.01 2.37
N PHE A 11 16.91 14.32 1.92
CA PHE A 11 17.40 14.45 0.54
C PHE A 11 17.09 13.26 -0.37
N MET A 12 16.95 12.07 0.19
CA MET A 12 16.82 10.82 -0.57
C MET A 12 15.52 10.04 -0.25
N GLY A 13 14.68 10.55 0.67
CA GLY A 13 13.50 9.85 1.14
C GLY A 13 13.83 8.87 2.26
N ALA A 14 13.27 7.66 2.22
CA ALA A 14 13.46 6.66 3.26
C ALA A 14 14.88 6.12 3.26
N SER A 15 15.44 5.91 4.46
CA SER A 15 16.68 5.12 4.61
C SER A 15 16.35 3.63 4.47
N THR A 16 17.37 2.82 4.17
CA THR A 16 17.21 1.36 4.13
C THR A 16 16.74 0.81 5.47
N GLU A 17 17.31 1.31 6.57
CA GLU A 17 16.92 0.90 7.91
C GLU A 17 15.47 1.23 8.21
N GLU A 18 15.05 2.47 7.95
CA GLU A 18 13.67 2.91 8.16
C GLU A 18 12.69 2.11 7.30
N SER A 19 13.07 1.84 6.05
CA SER A 19 12.26 1.01 5.15
C SER A 19 12.08 -0.39 5.71
N ASN A 20 13.13 -1.02 6.19
CA ASN A 20 13.06 -2.37 6.74
C ASN A 20 12.19 -2.42 7.99
N GLU A 21 12.31 -1.43 8.87
CA GLU A 21 11.47 -1.30 10.06
C GLU A 21 10.00 -1.16 9.68
N ASN A 22 9.69 -0.33 8.69
CA ASN A 22 8.33 -0.12 8.25
C ASN A 22 7.75 -1.34 7.52
N LYS A 23 8.56 -2.05 6.74
CA LYS A 23 8.13 -3.32 6.13
C LYS A 23 7.77 -4.36 7.17
N GLU A 24 8.58 -4.50 8.21
CA GLU A 24 8.31 -5.40 9.31
C GLU A 24 7.04 -4.98 10.07
N LYS A 25 6.89 -3.69 10.33
CA LYS A 25 5.72 -3.14 10.99
C LYS A 25 4.45 -3.40 10.19
N MET A 26 4.50 -3.21 8.88
CA MET A 26 3.39 -3.54 7.99
C MET A 26 3.02 -5.03 8.06
N ARG A 27 4.02 -5.90 8.08
CA ARG A 27 3.79 -7.35 8.22
C ARG A 27 3.13 -7.68 9.55
N GLN A 28 3.56 -7.08 10.64
CA GLN A 28 2.95 -7.27 11.95
C GLN A 28 1.49 -6.80 11.97
N ILE A 29 1.21 -5.62 11.42
CA ILE A 29 -0.13 -5.08 11.31
C ILE A 29 -1.03 -6.03 10.51
N PHE A 30 -0.55 -6.47 9.36
CA PHE A 30 -1.29 -7.36 8.48
C PHE A 30 -1.60 -8.69 9.16
N ASN A 31 -0.61 -9.29 9.79
CA ASN A 31 -0.77 -10.60 10.43
C ASN A 31 -1.68 -10.58 11.66
N ARG A 32 -1.90 -9.42 12.26
CA ARG A 32 -2.86 -9.29 13.37
C ARG A 32 -4.30 -9.36 12.90
N GLN A 33 -4.57 -8.96 11.67
CA GLN A 33 -5.92 -8.89 11.13
C GLN A 33 -6.25 -10.01 10.16
N VAL A 34 -5.23 -10.61 9.54
CA VAL A 34 -5.41 -11.56 8.44
C VAL A 34 -4.84 -12.91 8.81
N GLU A 35 -5.69 -13.94 8.78
CA GLU A 35 -5.25 -15.32 8.99
C GLU A 35 -4.30 -15.74 7.87
N ASN A 36 -3.23 -16.46 8.23
CA ASN A 36 -2.19 -16.86 7.29
C ASN A 36 -1.56 -15.69 6.54
N GLY A 37 -1.40 -14.55 7.22
CA GLY A 37 -0.89 -13.32 6.60
C GLY A 37 0.45 -13.48 5.90
N ASN A 38 1.31 -14.40 6.36
CA ASN A 38 2.61 -14.62 5.73
C ASN A 38 2.52 -15.21 4.32
N SER A 39 1.35 -15.75 3.92
CA SER A 39 1.15 -16.24 2.55
C SER A 39 0.91 -15.14 1.53
N TYR A 40 0.69 -13.91 1.98
CA TYR A 40 0.45 -12.76 1.11
C TYR A 40 1.74 -12.00 0.82
N THR A 41 1.85 -11.49 -0.40
CA THR A 41 2.84 -10.46 -0.72
C THR A 41 2.27 -9.12 -0.27
N LEU A 42 3.04 -8.35 0.49
CA LEU A 42 2.61 -7.04 0.96
C LEU A 42 3.23 -5.92 0.14
N MET A 43 2.40 -4.91 -0.16
CA MET A 43 2.84 -3.68 -0.80
C MET A 43 2.22 -2.49 -0.10
N TYR A 44 3.03 -1.44 0.05
CA TYR A 44 2.51 -0.14 0.41
C TYR A 44 2.00 0.57 -0.84
N CYS A 45 0.78 1.09 -0.75
CA CYS A 45 0.14 1.85 -1.82
C CYS A 45 -0.43 3.14 -1.28
N TYR A 46 -0.69 4.09 -2.16
CA TYR A 46 -1.26 5.38 -1.76
C TYR A 46 -2.30 5.85 -2.78
N ALA A 47 -3.13 6.79 -2.34
CA ALA A 47 -4.05 7.53 -3.21
C ALA A 47 -3.94 9.00 -2.87
N GLU A 48 -3.91 9.86 -3.91
CA GLU A 48 -3.74 11.30 -3.74
C GLU A 48 -5.05 12.08 -3.79
N SER A 49 -6.16 11.42 -4.09
CA SER A 49 -7.46 12.07 -4.15
C SER A 49 -8.57 11.17 -3.67
N TYR A 50 -9.66 11.79 -3.29
CA TYR A 50 -10.88 11.11 -2.90
C TYR A 50 -11.56 10.48 -4.12
N THR A 51 -11.03 9.42 -4.61
CA THR A 51 -11.67 8.76 -5.74
C THR A 51 -12.77 7.80 -5.31
N ASN A 52 -12.85 7.50 -4.02
CA ASN A 52 -13.87 6.59 -3.51
C ASN A 52 -14.56 7.20 -2.30
N ALA A 53 -15.75 7.65 -2.53
CA ALA A 53 -16.55 8.37 -1.54
C ALA A 53 -16.96 7.54 -0.31
N ILE A 54 -16.67 6.25 -0.29
CA ILE A 54 -17.09 5.38 0.81
C ILE A 54 -16.26 5.60 2.06
N LEU A 55 -15.01 6.03 1.90
CA LEU A 55 -14.14 6.34 3.03
C LEU A 55 -14.08 7.85 3.23
N VAL A 56 -15.18 8.41 3.71
CA VAL A 56 -15.39 9.85 3.86
C VAL A 56 -14.35 10.51 4.77
N GLU A 57 -13.75 9.74 5.66
CA GLU A 57 -12.76 10.22 6.60
C GLU A 57 -11.34 10.22 6.04
N ILE A 58 -11.16 9.70 4.84
CA ILE A 58 -9.84 9.67 4.21
C ILE A 58 -9.47 11.07 3.79
N THR A 59 -8.34 11.54 4.29
CA THR A 59 -7.76 12.82 3.91
C THR A 59 -7.26 12.76 2.47
N LYS A 60 -6.81 13.89 1.93
CA LYS A 60 -6.22 13.97 0.58
C LYS A 60 -5.13 12.94 0.31
N HIS A 61 -4.54 12.39 1.36
CA HIS A 61 -3.39 11.49 1.29
C HIS A 61 -3.76 10.19 1.99
N ALA A 62 -4.32 9.27 1.25
CA ALA A 62 -4.66 7.96 1.76
C ALA A 62 -3.49 7.00 1.58
N ASN A 63 -3.26 6.17 2.59
CA ASN A 63 -2.22 5.16 2.60
C ASN A 63 -2.84 3.79 2.88
N PHE A 64 -2.29 2.75 2.26
CA PHE A 64 -2.82 1.41 2.38
C PHE A 64 -1.71 0.37 2.48
N ILE A 65 -1.93 -0.61 3.35
CA ILE A 65 -1.21 -1.88 3.26
C ILE A 65 -2.06 -2.79 2.40
N VAL A 66 -1.51 -3.25 1.28
CA VAL A 66 -2.21 -4.15 0.37
C VAL A 66 -1.50 -5.49 0.37
N GLY A 67 -2.22 -6.53 0.78
CA GLY A 67 -1.74 -7.90 0.69
C GLY A 67 -2.42 -8.61 -0.47
N TYR A 68 -1.65 -9.33 -1.28
CA TYR A 68 -2.23 -10.08 -2.38
C TYR A 68 -1.60 -11.46 -2.50
N LYS A 69 -2.41 -12.39 -2.95
CA LYS A 69 -2.02 -13.75 -3.33
C LYS A 69 -3.02 -14.23 -4.37
N GLU A 70 -2.73 -15.35 -5.00
CA GLU A 70 -3.64 -15.90 -6.00
C GLU A 70 -5.08 -15.96 -5.46
N GLY A 71 -5.99 -15.29 -6.16
CA GLY A 71 -7.42 -15.29 -5.86
C GLY A 71 -7.88 -14.33 -4.77
N GLU A 72 -6.99 -13.57 -4.13
CA GLU A 72 -7.40 -12.71 -3.02
C GLU A 72 -6.56 -11.46 -2.86
N VAL A 73 -7.22 -10.37 -2.49
CA VAL A 73 -6.59 -9.09 -2.13
C VAL A 73 -7.16 -8.63 -0.79
N VAL A 74 -6.31 -8.14 0.09
CA VAL A 74 -6.71 -7.54 1.36
C VAL A 74 -6.16 -6.12 1.43
N VAL A 75 -7.00 -5.16 1.79
CA VAL A 75 -6.62 -3.75 1.90
C VAL A 75 -6.82 -3.29 3.35
N ILE A 76 -5.80 -2.69 3.93
CA ILE A 76 -5.87 -2.10 5.28
C ILE A 76 -5.49 -0.63 5.17
N PRO A 77 -6.43 0.31 5.38
CA PRO A 77 -6.09 1.74 5.44
C PRO A 77 -5.22 2.04 6.66
N VAL A 78 -4.21 2.88 6.48
CA VAL A 78 -3.27 3.27 7.54
C VAL A 78 -2.90 4.74 7.39
N ASP A 79 -2.27 5.31 8.41
CA ASP A 79 -1.62 6.60 8.30
C ASP A 79 -0.16 6.44 7.87
N ALA A 80 0.50 7.57 7.60
CA ALA A 80 1.89 7.57 7.13
C ALA A 80 2.89 7.07 8.18
N ASP A 81 2.52 7.11 9.46
CA ASP A 81 3.37 6.66 10.56
C ASP A 81 3.09 5.22 10.98
N LEU A 82 2.11 4.56 10.36
CA LEU A 82 1.68 3.20 10.70
C LEU A 82 1.23 3.07 12.17
N THR A 83 0.58 4.10 12.68
CA THR A 83 0.07 4.15 14.06
C THR A 83 -1.45 4.10 14.11
N ASP A 84 -2.13 4.72 13.16
CA ASP A 84 -3.59 4.71 13.06
C ASP A 84 -3.97 3.68 11.98
N ILE A 85 -4.55 2.56 12.42
CA ILE A 85 -4.78 1.39 11.57
C ILE A 85 -6.27 1.15 11.44
N GLY A 86 -6.75 1.14 10.19
CA GLY A 86 -8.14 0.81 9.89
C GLY A 86 -8.40 -0.69 9.88
N ASP A 87 -9.64 -1.05 9.59
CA ASP A 87 -10.05 -2.44 9.44
C ASP A 87 -9.57 -3.01 8.12
N SER A 88 -9.41 -4.33 8.06
CA SER A 88 -9.08 -5.02 6.82
C SER A 88 -10.32 -5.23 5.96
N TYR A 89 -10.15 -5.09 4.65
CA TYR A 89 -11.17 -5.36 3.64
C TYR A 89 -10.69 -6.48 2.74
N ILE A 90 -11.42 -7.58 2.68
CA ILE A 90 -11.05 -8.79 1.92
C ILE A 90 -11.83 -8.86 0.63
N PHE A 91 -11.11 -9.08 -0.48
CA PHE A 91 -11.69 -9.16 -1.81
C PHE A 91 -11.28 -10.47 -2.48
N ASN A 92 -12.27 -11.21 -2.95
CA ASN A 92 -12.09 -12.45 -3.69
C ASN A 92 -13.35 -12.75 -4.54
N LYS A 93 -13.34 -13.84 -5.26
CA LYS A 93 -14.51 -14.22 -6.07
C LYS A 93 -15.76 -14.54 -5.25
N ALA A 94 -15.57 -15.02 -4.02
CA ALA A 94 -16.70 -15.40 -3.17
C ALA A 94 -17.57 -14.20 -2.76
N ASN A 95 -17.01 -12.99 -2.73
CA ASN A 95 -17.75 -11.76 -2.44
C ASN A 95 -17.94 -10.87 -3.67
N ASN A 96 -17.89 -11.46 -4.87
CA ASN A 96 -18.09 -10.79 -6.15
C ASN A 96 -17.13 -9.64 -6.41
N SER A 97 -15.90 -9.77 -5.92
CA SER A 97 -14.89 -8.74 -6.11
C SER A 97 -14.21 -8.86 -7.47
N GLN A 98 -13.73 -7.72 -7.95
CA GLN A 98 -12.95 -7.59 -9.18
C GLN A 98 -11.69 -6.80 -8.91
N ILE A 99 -10.64 -7.10 -9.65
CA ILE A 99 -9.42 -6.30 -9.67
C ILE A 99 -9.14 -5.88 -11.10
N LYS A 100 -8.59 -4.67 -11.25
CA LYS A 100 -8.26 -4.08 -12.56
C LYS A 100 -7.00 -3.24 -12.44
N TYR A 101 -6.31 -3.11 -13.54
CA TYR A 101 -5.15 -2.23 -13.66
C TYR A 101 -5.44 -1.20 -14.76
N SER A 102 -5.33 0.08 -14.43
CA SER A 102 -5.54 1.15 -15.40
C SER A 102 -4.24 1.58 -16.06
N ALA A 103 -4.35 2.13 -17.27
CA ALA A 103 -3.20 2.63 -18.04
C ALA A 103 -2.42 3.75 -17.34
N PHE A 104 -2.98 4.34 -16.29
CA PHE A 104 -2.33 5.40 -15.51
C PHE A 104 -1.69 4.87 -14.21
N THR A 105 -1.30 3.62 -14.21
CA THR A 105 -0.57 2.96 -13.11
C THR A 105 -1.37 2.75 -11.82
N SER A 106 -2.68 2.95 -11.84
CA SER A 106 -3.50 2.67 -10.67
C SER A 106 -4.08 1.27 -10.66
N CYS A 107 -4.15 0.70 -9.46
CA CYS A 107 -4.77 -0.57 -9.21
C CYS A 107 -6.16 -0.35 -8.62
N PHE A 108 -7.14 -1.10 -9.10
CA PHE A 108 -8.50 -1.07 -8.58
C PHE A 108 -8.85 -2.42 -7.99
N VAL A 109 -9.48 -2.40 -6.83
CA VAL A 109 -10.12 -3.57 -6.25
C VAL A 109 -11.47 -3.17 -5.66
N GLY A 110 -12.49 -3.96 -5.91
CA GLY A 110 -13.81 -3.62 -5.38
C GLY A 110 -14.88 -4.65 -5.66
N ASN A 111 -15.99 -4.46 -4.97
CA ASN A 111 -17.23 -5.23 -5.15
C ASN A 111 -18.42 -4.26 -5.08
N ASP A 112 -19.65 -4.80 -4.91
CA ASP A 112 -20.86 -3.97 -4.87
C ASP A 112 -20.94 -3.07 -3.64
N GLU A 113 -20.17 -3.39 -2.59
CA GLU A 113 -20.23 -2.65 -1.32
C GLU A 113 -19.14 -1.60 -1.18
N ILE A 114 -17.92 -1.92 -1.61
CA ILE A 114 -16.77 -1.05 -1.39
C ILE A 114 -15.73 -1.24 -2.49
N SER A 115 -15.00 -0.17 -2.78
CA SER A 115 -13.90 -0.23 -3.73
C SER A 115 -12.76 0.69 -3.32
N PHE A 116 -11.58 0.37 -3.82
CA PHE A 116 -10.37 1.16 -3.62
C PHE A 116 -9.63 1.34 -4.94
N ASN A 117 -9.09 2.53 -5.13
CA ASN A 117 -8.11 2.82 -6.16
C ASN A 117 -6.83 3.28 -5.48
N PHE A 118 -5.71 2.68 -5.83
CA PHE A 118 -4.44 3.06 -5.23
C PHE A 118 -3.29 2.82 -6.20
N ILE A 119 -2.17 3.44 -5.89
CA ILE A 119 -0.95 3.37 -6.68
C ILE A 119 0.12 2.68 -5.82
N PRO A 120 0.70 1.56 -6.28
CA PRO A 120 1.85 0.99 -5.59
C PRO A 120 3.03 1.94 -5.71
N MET A 121 3.65 2.28 -4.59
CA MET A 121 4.73 3.25 -4.58
C MET A 121 6.05 2.62 -5.00
N GLU A 122 6.58 3.05 -6.13
CA GLU A 122 7.94 2.73 -6.51
C GLU A 122 8.87 3.78 -5.91
N TYR A 123 9.90 3.35 -5.20
CA TYR A 123 10.82 4.27 -4.58
C TYR A 123 11.67 5.01 -5.62
N ARG A 124 11.58 6.32 -5.60
CA ARG A 124 12.39 7.22 -6.44
C ARG A 124 12.83 8.40 -5.57
N PRO A 125 14.11 8.52 -5.24
CA PRO A 125 14.57 9.55 -4.30
C PRO A 125 14.14 10.97 -4.69
N ALA A 126 14.16 11.29 -5.98
CA ALA A 126 13.78 12.61 -6.47
C ALA A 126 12.29 12.94 -6.26
N ILE A 127 11.43 11.92 -6.16
CA ILE A 127 9.98 12.08 -6.07
C ILE A 127 9.48 11.88 -4.65
N ASN A 128 10.04 10.89 -3.94
CA ASN A 128 9.49 10.43 -2.66
C ASN A 128 10.18 11.06 -1.44
N ARG A 129 11.26 11.80 -1.63
CA ARG A 129 11.97 12.39 -0.51
C ARG A 129 11.11 13.42 0.22
N GLY A 130 11.21 13.43 1.54
CA GLY A 130 10.59 14.45 2.37
C GLY A 130 9.08 14.42 2.44
N SER A 131 8.42 13.37 1.91
CA SER A 131 6.97 13.30 1.99
C SER A 131 6.52 12.87 3.39
N GLU A 132 5.84 13.76 4.10
CA GLU A 132 5.24 13.48 5.41
C GLU A 132 3.90 12.73 5.28
N TYR A 133 3.37 12.63 4.06
CA TYR A 133 2.07 12.01 3.80
C TYR A 133 2.17 10.55 3.38
N LYS A 134 3.37 10.06 3.14
CA LYS A 134 3.62 8.69 2.69
C LYS A 134 4.48 7.93 3.68
N VAL A 135 4.25 6.63 3.74
CA VAL A 135 5.10 5.75 4.55
C VAL A 135 6.52 5.76 3.99
N ALA A 136 7.50 5.87 4.87
CA ALA A 136 8.90 5.84 4.48
C ALA A 136 9.34 4.39 4.20
N ILE A 137 9.26 3.98 2.95
CA ILE A 137 9.50 2.61 2.52
C ILE A 137 10.16 2.60 1.15
N ILE A 138 11.02 1.61 0.92
CA ILE A 138 11.68 1.38 -0.37
C ILE A 138 11.06 0.15 -1.01
N GLN A 139 10.40 0.34 -2.14
CA GLN A 139 9.83 -0.74 -2.94
C GLN A 139 10.42 -0.65 -4.34
N SER A 140 10.94 -1.78 -4.83
CA SER A 140 11.64 -1.83 -6.10
C SER A 140 10.67 -1.76 -7.28
N HIS A 141 11.21 -1.43 -8.45
CA HIS A 141 10.47 -1.50 -9.71
C HIS A 141 9.88 -2.89 -9.94
N LYS A 142 10.64 -3.94 -9.61
CA LYS A 142 10.16 -5.31 -9.76
C LYS A 142 8.97 -5.61 -8.85
N GLU A 143 9.03 -5.19 -7.60
CA GLU A 143 7.92 -5.38 -6.66
C GLU A 143 6.64 -4.68 -7.14
N VAL A 144 6.77 -3.46 -7.63
CA VAL A 144 5.66 -2.69 -8.19
C VAL A 144 5.12 -3.36 -9.45
N THR A 145 6.00 -3.76 -10.35
CA THR A 145 5.61 -4.41 -11.61
C THR A 145 4.90 -5.75 -11.36
N ASP A 146 5.38 -6.53 -10.41
CA ASP A 146 4.75 -7.81 -10.06
C ASP A 146 3.31 -7.61 -9.57
N MET A 147 3.08 -6.58 -8.75
CA MET A 147 1.73 -6.25 -8.30
C MET A 147 0.84 -5.78 -9.45
N GLN A 148 1.37 -4.95 -10.33
CA GLN A 148 0.63 -4.47 -11.50
C GLN A 148 0.21 -5.64 -12.40
N LYS A 149 1.10 -6.59 -12.63
CA LYS A 149 0.79 -7.81 -13.40
C LYS A 149 -0.32 -8.64 -12.76
N PHE A 150 -0.27 -8.77 -11.45
CA PHE A 150 -1.31 -9.48 -10.70
C PHE A 150 -2.68 -8.82 -10.91
N PHE A 151 -2.76 -7.50 -10.78
CA PHE A 151 -4.02 -6.76 -10.97
C PHE A 151 -4.49 -6.80 -12.42
N LYS A 152 -3.57 -6.81 -13.37
CA LYS A 152 -3.90 -6.89 -14.80
C LYS A 152 -4.45 -8.27 -15.17
N ALA A 153 -3.94 -9.32 -14.55
CA ALA A 153 -4.40 -10.69 -14.81
C ALA A 153 -5.83 -10.95 -14.27
N GLY A 154 -6.20 -10.28 -13.19
CA GLY A 154 -7.50 -10.48 -12.54
C GLY A 154 -7.50 -11.69 -11.62
N PHE A 155 -8.64 -11.92 -10.98
CA PHE A 155 -8.84 -13.10 -10.14
C PHE A 155 -9.05 -14.36 -10.97
#